data_452fc822b624e115db32956f0719473b
#
_entry.id   452fc822b624e115db32956f0719473b
#
_cell.length_a   1.000
_cell.length_b   1.000
_cell.length_c   1.000
_cell.angle_alpha   90.00
_cell.angle_beta   90.00
_cell.angle_gamma   90.00
#
_symmetry.space_group_name_H-M   'P 1'
#
loop_
_entity.id
_entity.type
_entity.pdbx_description
1 polymer ?
#
loop_
_entity_poly.entity_id
_entity_poly.type
_entity_poly.pdbx_seq_one_letter_code
_entity_poly.pdbx_strand_id
1 'polypeptide(L)'
;MREITYAEAIREAMSEEMRRDENVYLLGEDVGIYGGAFGVSVGMIDEFGEERVRDTPISEAVIAGAAAGSAVTGMRPIAELMFMDFSTIAMDAIVNQAAKMRYMFGGKAQVPFVLRCPAGSGTGAAAQHSQSLEAWFCH
;
A
#
# COMPACT_ATOMS: atom_id res chain seq x y z
N MET A 1 15.59 -7.71 -24.65
CA MET A 1 15.34 -7.15 -23.31
C MET A 1 14.01 -6.40 -23.42
N ARG A 2 13.03 -6.63 -22.53
CA ARG A 2 11.75 -5.92 -22.58
C ARG A 2 11.89 -4.60 -21.84
N GLU A 3 11.54 -3.48 -22.44
CA GLU A 3 11.45 -2.17 -21.78
C GLU A 3 10.03 -2.00 -21.25
N ILE A 4 9.91 -1.65 -19.98
CA ILE A 4 8.65 -1.39 -19.28
C ILE A 4 8.78 -0.16 -18.40
N THR A 5 7.66 0.50 -18.13
CA THR A 5 7.61 1.61 -17.19
C THR A 5 7.68 1.13 -15.74
N TYR A 6 8.00 2.02 -14.81
CA TYR A 6 7.93 1.71 -13.38
C TYR A 6 6.52 1.28 -12.94
N ALA A 7 5.48 1.93 -13.46
CA ALA A 7 4.10 1.58 -13.16
C ALA A 7 3.78 0.14 -13.59
N GLU A 8 4.20 -0.25 -14.80
CA GLU A 8 4.03 -1.62 -15.30
C GLU A 8 4.82 -2.63 -14.46
N ALA A 9 6.07 -2.33 -14.10
CA ALA A 9 6.88 -3.22 -13.28
C ALA A 9 6.26 -3.47 -11.88
N ILE A 10 5.74 -2.42 -11.25
CA ILE A 10 5.07 -2.53 -9.96
C ILE A 10 3.78 -3.34 -10.09
N ARG A 11 2.95 -3.06 -11.10
CA ARG A 11 1.72 -3.81 -11.35
C ARG A 11 1.99 -5.29 -11.57
N GLU A 12 2.98 -5.61 -12.39
CA GLU A 12 3.38 -7.00 -12.64
C GLU A 12 3.80 -7.70 -11.35
N ALA A 13 4.66 -7.06 -10.54
CA ALA A 13 5.09 -7.64 -9.27
C ALA A 13 3.91 -7.88 -8.31
N MET A 14 2.98 -6.93 -8.17
CA MET A 14 1.77 -7.11 -7.37
C MET A 14 0.91 -8.26 -7.91
N SER A 15 0.68 -8.30 -9.22
CA SER A 15 -0.13 -9.34 -9.85
C SER A 15 0.51 -10.73 -9.72
N GLU A 16 1.83 -10.85 -9.86
CA GLU A 16 2.55 -12.10 -9.66
C GLU A 16 2.40 -12.61 -8.21
N GLU A 17 2.54 -11.74 -7.21
CA GLU A 17 2.36 -12.11 -5.82
C GLU A 17 0.90 -12.49 -5.50
N MET A 18 -0.07 -11.77 -6.06
CA MET A 18 -1.48 -12.09 -5.89
C MET A 18 -1.89 -13.42 -6.57
N ARG A 19 -1.24 -13.81 -7.67
CA ARG A 19 -1.43 -15.13 -8.29
C ARG A 19 -0.78 -16.24 -7.46
N ARG A 20 0.35 -15.95 -6.83
CA ARG A 20 1.13 -16.90 -6.03
C ARG A 20 0.51 -17.21 -4.67
N ASP A 21 -0.12 -16.22 -4.03
CA ASP A 21 -0.68 -16.33 -2.69
C ASP A 21 -2.06 -15.67 -2.62
N GLU A 22 -3.07 -16.46 -2.29
CA GLU A 22 -4.46 -16.00 -2.18
C GLU A 22 -4.68 -14.99 -1.05
N ASN A 23 -3.78 -14.95 -0.06
CA ASN A 23 -3.85 -13.99 1.04
C ASN A 23 -3.30 -12.60 0.68
N VAL A 24 -2.63 -12.46 -0.46
CA VAL A 24 -2.18 -11.16 -0.97
C VAL A 24 -3.35 -10.43 -1.60
N TYR A 25 -3.59 -9.20 -1.18
CA TYR A 25 -4.62 -8.33 -1.73
C TYR A 25 -4.19 -6.86 -1.72
N LEU A 26 -4.78 -6.07 -2.59
CA LEU A 26 -4.54 -4.62 -2.71
C LEU A 26 -5.69 -3.85 -2.08
N LEU A 27 -5.39 -2.83 -1.28
CA LEU A 27 -6.37 -1.87 -0.78
C LEU A 27 -5.82 -0.44 -0.86
N GLY A 28 -6.68 0.50 -1.13
CA GLY A 28 -6.29 1.91 -1.22
C GLY A 28 -7.35 2.77 -1.91
N GLU A 29 -7.04 4.02 -2.08
CA GLU A 29 -7.92 5.00 -2.71
C GLU A 29 -7.88 4.85 -4.24
N ASP A 30 -9.04 4.63 -4.85
CA ASP A 30 -9.23 4.49 -6.30
C ASP A 30 -8.36 3.40 -6.96
N VAL A 31 -7.92 2.39 -6.21
CA VAL A 31 -7.06 1.31 -6.74
C VAL A 31 -7.82 0.29 -7.60
N GLY A 32 -9.14 0.26 -7.48
CA GLY A 32 -10.03 -0.66 -8.21
C GLY A 32 -10.28 -0.23 -9.66
N ILE A 33 -11.50 0.20 -9.95
CA ILE A 33 -11.94 0.52 -11.33
C ILE A 33 -11.09 1.64 -11.94
N TYR A 34 -10.74 2.65 -11.18
CA TYR A 34 -9.92 3.76 -11.66
C TYR A 34 -8.46 3.34 -11.95
N GLY A 35 -7.95 2.33 -11.28
CA GLY A 35 -6.61 1.78 -11.49
C GLY A 35 -5.49 2.51 -10.75
N GLY A 36 -5.84 3.23 -9.69
CA GLY A 36 -4.91 4.04 -8.90
C GLY A 36 -4.61 5.42 -9.49
N ALA A 37 -4.26 6.39 -8.65
CA ALA A 37 -3.99 7.77 -9.04
C ALA A 37 -2.92 7.91 -10.14
N PHE A 38 -2.01 6.95 -10.25
CA PHE A 38 -0.93 6.92 -11.25
C PHE A 38 -1.02 5.71 -12.20
N GLY A 39 -2.19 5.08 -12.30
CA GLY A 39 -2.44 3.98 -13.22
C GLY A 39 -1.68 2.68 -12.91
N VAL A 40 -1.18 2.52 -11.69
CA VAL A 40 -0.36 1.36 -11.32
C VAL A 40 -1.19 0.09 -11.22
N SER A 41 -2.45 0.16 -10.76
CA SER A 41 -3.34 -0.99 -10.57
C SER A 41 -4.37 -1.20 -11.68
N VAL A 42 -4.22 -0.51 -12.82
CA VAL A 42 -5.14 -0.65 -13.97
C VAL A 42 -5.31 -2.12 -14.37
N GLY A 43 -6.57 -2.56 -14.46
CA GLY A 43 -6.96 -3.91 -14.87
C GLY A 43 -6.79 -5.00 -13.80
N MET A 44 -6.21 -4.69 -12.64
CA MET A 44 -6.06 -5.70 -11.56
C MET A 44 -7.41 -6.15 -11.00
N ILE A 45 -8.39 -5.25 -10.91
CA ILE A 45 -9.72 -5.61 -10.43
C ILE A 45 -10.43 -6.59 -11.37
N ASP A 46 -10.18 -6.51 -12.67
CA ASP A 46 -10.77 -7.43 -13.66
C ASP A 46 -10.20 -8.86 -13.50
N GLU A 47 -8.94 -8.97 -13.09
CA GLU A 47 -8.28 -10.26 -12.89
C GLU A 47 -8.58 -10.87 -11.50
N PHE A 48 -8.52 -10.07 -10.45
CA PHE A 48 -8.56 -10.56 -9.06
C PHE A 48 -9.89 -10.34 -8.34
N GLY A 49 -10.78 -9.52 -8.91
CA GLY A 49 -12.08 -9.19 -8.33
C GLY A 49 -12.03 -8.19 -7.17
N GLU A 50 -13.20 -7.67 -6.81
CA GLU A 50 -13.36 -6.64 -5.77
C GLU A 50 -12.97 -7.13 -4.35
N GLU A 51 -13.01 -8.44 -4.12
CA GLU A 51 -12.59 -9.03 -2.85
C GLU A 51 -11.08 -8.91 -2.61
N ARG A 52 -10.29 -8.83 -3.67
CA ARG A 52 -8.83 -8.75 -3.60
C ARG A 52 -8.24 -7.44 -4.12
N VAL A 53 -9.03 -6.60 -4.78
CA VAL A 53 -8.66 -5.23 -5.16
C VAL A 53 -9.74 -4.31 -4.62
N ARG A 54 -9.46 -3.66 -3.48
CA ARG A 54 -10.46 -2.98 -2.65
C ARG A 54 -10.27 -1.48 -2.67
N ASP A 55 -11.25 -0.77 -3.20
CA ASP A 55 -11.33 0.67 -3.04
C ASP A 55 -11.69 1.03 -1.59
N THR A 56 -11.08 2.09 -1.10
CA THR A 56 -11.36 2.67 0.21
C THR A 56 -11.79 4.14 0.06
N PRO A 57 -12.55 4.67 1.02
CA PRO A 57 -12.64 6.12 1.19
C PRO A 57 -11.26 6.74 1.44
N ILE A 58 -11.12 8.04 1.21
CA ILE A 58 -9.92 8.80 1.57
C ILE A 58 -9.77 8.78 3.09
N SER A 59 -8.91 7.90 3.60
CA SER A 59 -8.63 7.76 5.03
C SER A 59 -7.34 6.96 5.24
N GLU A 60 -6.21 7.61 5.17
CA GLU A 60 -4.89 6.98 5.20
C GLU A 60 -4.61 6.27 6.52
N ALA A 61 -5.12 6.80 7.65
CA ALA A 61 -5.03 6.13 8.94
C ALA A 61 -5.79 4.79 8.94
N VAL A 62 -6.96 4.75 8.29
CA VAL A 62 -7.76 3.51 8.17
C VAL A 62 -7.10 2.53 7.21
N ILE A 63 -6.57 2.99 6.07
CA ILE A 63 -5.88 2.14 5.09
C ILE A 63 -4.70 1.41 5.76
N ALA A 64 -3.81 2.16 6.41
CA ALA A 64 -2.67 1.56 7.12
C ALA A 64 -3.10 0.69 8.32
N GLY A 65 -4.10 1.14 9.07
CA GLY A 65 -4.64 0.39 10.21
C GLY A 65 -5.32 -0.92 9.80
N ALA A 66 -6.11 -0.91 8.74
CA ALA A 66 -6.73 -2.10 8.18
C ALA A 66 -5.68 -3.08 7.64
N ALA A 67 -4.66 -2.57 6.95
CA ALA A 67 -3.53 -3.38 6.49
C ALA A 67 -2.80 -4.04 7.68
N ALA A 68 -2.43 -3.28 8.70
CA ALA A 68 -1.78 -3.84 9.89
C ALA A 68 -2.66 -4.88 10.59
N GLY A 69 -3.94 -4.59 10.78
CA GLY A 69 -4.91 -5.49 11.42
C GLY A 69 -5.13 -6.79 10.63
N SER A 70 -5.32 -6.70 9.33
CA SER A 70 -5.48 -7.90 8.48
C SER A 70 -4.20 -8.73 8.39
N ALA A 71 -3.03 -8.08 8.38
CA ALA A 71 -1.75 -8.79 8.39
C ALA A 71 -1.58 -9.65 9.67
N VAL A 72 -1.97 -9.14 10.82
CA VAL A 72 -1.94 -9.91 12.08
C VAL A 72 -2.84 -11.14 12.03
N THR A 73 -3.91 -11.11 11.25
CA THR A 73 -4.83 -12.25 11.07
C THR A 73 -4.42 -13.23 9.98
N GLY A 74 -3.27 -13.01 9.35
CA GLY A 74 -2.69 -13.93 8.37
C GLY A 74 -2.77 -13.48 6.92
N MET A 75 -3.40 -12.34 6.64
CA MET A 75 -3.42 -11.77 5.29
C MET A 75 -2.08 -11.08 4.95
N ARG A 76 -1.86 -10.80 3.68
CA ARG A 76 -0.66 -10.13 3.15
C ARG A 76 -1.07 -8.90 2.33
N PRO A 77 -1.53 -7.83 2.98
CA PRO A 77 -2.01 -6.65 2.29
C PRO A 77 -0.89 -5.85 1.62
N ILE A 78 -1.21 -5.34 0.43
CA ILE A 78 -0.53 -4.24 -0.22
C ILE A 78 -1.43 -3.03 -0.03
N ALA A 79 -1.04 -2.09 0.82
CA ALA A 79 -1.78 -0.86 1.07
C ALA A 79 -1.20 0.27 0.23
N GLU A 80 -2.04 0.99 -0.50
CA GLU A 80 -1.64 2.13 -1.30
C GLU A 80 -2.18 3.44 -0.70
N LEU A 81 -1.29 4.39 -0.47
CA LEU A 81 -1.63 5.79 -0.23
C LEU A 81 -1.33 6.60 -1.50
N MET A 82 -2.20 7.56 -1.84
CA MET A 82 -2.05 8.33 -3.07
C MET A 82 -0.73 9.10 -3.15
N PHE A 83 -0.25 9.61 -2.03
CA PHE A 83 1.02 10.35 -1.92
C PHE A 83 1.73 10.02 -0.62
N MET A 84 3.06 10.00 -0.65
CA MET A 84 3.88 9.79 0.54
C MET A 84 3.63 10.84 1.62
N ASP A 85 3.27 12.04 1.24
CA ASP A 85 2.90 13.17 2.11
C ASP A 85 1.85 12.74 3.15
N PHE A 86 0.88 11.93 2.73
CA PHE A 86 -0.22 11.47 3.58
C PHE A 86 0.12 10.29 4.46
N SER A 87 1.32 9.73 4.33
CA SER A 87 1.84 8.77 5.31
C SER A 87 1.92 9.38 6.71
N THR A 88 2.03 10.71 6.81
CA THR A 88 1.97 11.44 8.08
C THR A 88 0.67 11.21 8.85
N ILE A 89 -0.47 11.07 8.14
CA ILE A 89 -1.78 10.75 8.73
C ILE A 89 -1.82 9.29 9.21
N ALA A 90 -1.14 8.40 8.51
CA ALA A 90 -1.09 6.97 8.80
C ALA A 90 0.00 6.59 9.83
N MET A 91 0.79 7.55 10.29
CA MET A 91 2.03 7.28 11.04
C MET A 91 1.78 6.52 12.35
N ASP A 92 0.68 6.76 13.06
CA ASP A 92 0.35 5.99 14.26
C ASP A 92 0.17 4.50 13.94
N ALA A 93 -0.60 4.19 12.90
CA ALA A 93 -0.82 2.81 12.49
C ALA A 93 0.49 2.10 12.07
N ILE A 94 1.42 2.84 11.46
CA ILE A 94 2.72 2.31 11.04
C ILE A 94 3.66 2.14 12.23
N VAL A 95 3.91 3.21 12.98
CA VAL A 95 4.97 3.26 14.00
C VAL A 95 4.55 2.65 15.33
N ASN A 96 3.33 2.97 15.80
CA ASN A 96 2.86 2.51 17.12
C ASN A 96 2.15 1.15 17.06
N GLN A 97 1.50 0.82 15.94
CA GLN A 97 0.80 -0.44 15.80
C GLN A 97 1.65 -1.48 15.06
N ALA A 98 1.80 -1.37 13.75
CA ALA A 98 2.45 -2.39 12.94
C ALA A 98 3.88 -2.72 13.40
N ALA A 99 4.72 -1.70 13.60
CA ALA A 99 6.11 -1.87 14.00
C ALA A 99 6.29 -2.45 15.42
N LYS A 100 5.30 -2.30 16.29
CA LYS A 100 5.38 -2.71 17.70
C LYS A 100 4.66 -4.02 18.01
N MET A 101 3.67 -4.43 17.20
CA MET A 101 2.83 -5.60 17.50
C MET A 101 3.64 -6.88 17.76
N ARG A 102 4.68 -7.15 16.96
CA ARG A 102 5.51 -8.33 17.19
C ARG A 102 6.17 -8.33 18.57
N TYR A 103 6.70 -7.20 18.99
CA TYR A 103 7.29 -7.05 20.33
C TYR A 103 6.24 -7.15 21.43
N MET A 104 5.13 -6.42 21.30
CA MET A 104 4.06 -6.37 22.31
C MET A 104 3.39 -7.73 22.52
N PHE A 105 3.28 -8.56 21.50
CA PHE A 105 2.71 -9.91 21.57
C PHE A 105 3.76 -11.01 21.81
N GLY A 106 4.92 -10.66 22.34
CA GLY A 106 5.95 -11.63 22.73
C GLY A 106 6.52 -12.44 21.55
N GLY A 107 6.64 -11.83 20.39
CA GLY A 107 7.15 -12.44 19.17
C GLY A 107 6.15 -13.31 18.39
N LYS A 108 4.92 -13.48 18.87
CA LYS A 108 3.92 -14.36 18.25
C LYS A 108 3.24 -13.71 17.03
N ALA A 109 3.03 -12.39 17.07
CA ALA A 109 2.41 -11.68 15.96
C ALA A 109 3.39 -11.48 14.80
N GLN A 110 2.88 -11.59 13.58
CA GLN A 110 3.56 -11.19 12.36
C GLN A 110 2.68 -10.15 11.66
N VAL A 111 3.31 -9.15 11.06
CA VAL A 111 2.60 -8.07 10.36
C VAL A 111 3.21 -7.89 8.97
N PRO A 112 3.03 -8.88 8.07
CA PRO A 112 3.59 -8.85 6.73
C PRO A 112 2.72 -8.02 5.80
N PHE A 113 2.88 -6.70 5.81
CA PHE A 113 2.21 -5.84 4.83
C PHE A 113 3.21 -4.93 4.12
N VAL A 114 2.83 -4.49 2.94
CA VAL A 114 3.54 -3.49 2.14
C VAL A 114 2.71 -2.22 2.15
N LEU A 115 3.33 -1.09 2.50
CA LEU A 115 2.75 0.23 2.29
C LEU A 115 3.43 0.87 1.08
N ARG A 116 2.66 1.13 0.02
CA ARG A 116 3.13 1.74 -1.21
C ARG A 116 2.60 3.18 -1.32
N CYS A 117 3.47 4.11 -1.58
CA CYS A 117 3.08 5.49 -1.84
C CYS A 117 4.04 6.16 -2.82
N PRO A 118 3.53 6.87 -3.83
CA PRO A 118 4.33 7.72 -4.69
C PRO A 118 4.95 8.87 -3.90
N ALA A 119 6.15 9.28 -4.29
CA ALA A 119 6.89 10.36 -3.62
C ALA A 119 7.52 11.31 -4.64
N GLY A 120 7.90 12.50 -4.19
CA GLY A 120 8.65 13.46 -4.97
C GLY A 120 7.82 14.46 -5.78
N SER A 121 8.47 15.35 -6.49
CA SER A 121 7.89 16.55 -7.09
C SER A 121 7.45 16.41 -8.55
N GLY A 122 7.45 15.23 -9.12
CA GLY A 122 7.24 15.00 -10.56
C GLY A 122 5.88 15.47 -11.11
N THR A 123 4.86 15.52 -10.27
CA THR A 123 3.52 15.92 -10.67
C THR A 123 3.29 17.44 -10.70
N GLY A 124 4.16 18.22 -10.08
CA GLY A 124 3.97 19.66 -9.93
C GLY A 124 2.84 20.08 -9.00
N ALA A 125 2.36 19.18 -8.13
CA ALA A 125 1.21 19.39 -7.26
C ALA A 125 1.51 20.20 -5.98
N ALA A 126 2.67 20.82 -5.92
CA ALA A 126 3.16 21.71 -4.85
C ALA A 126 3.36 21.03 -3.48
N ALA A 127 3.41 21.82 -2.42
CA ALA A 127 4.03 21.46 -1.13
C ALA A 127 3.49 20.19 -0.46
N GLN A 128 2.19 19.95 -0.51
CA GLN A 128 1.53 18.85 0.19
C GLN A 128 1.46 17.54 -0.60
N HIS A 129 2.02 17.52 -1.83
CA HIS A 129 1.93 16.38 -2.75
C HIS A 129 3.27 16.12 -3.44
N SER A 130 4.36 16.61 -2.88
CA SER A 130 5.67 16.57 -3.54
C SER A 130 6.82 16.27 -2.59
N GLN A 131 6.53 15.82 -1.39
CA GLN A 131 7.53 15.55 -0.37
C GLN A 131 8.22 14.21 -0.63
N SER A 132 9.45 14.11 -0.12
CA SER A 132 10.26 12.89 -0.05
C SER A 132 10.57 12.64 1.42
N LEU A 133 9.76 11.78 2.06
CA LEU A 133 9.81 11.54 3.50
C LEU A 133 10.45 10.18 3.85
N GLU A 134 11.17 9.57 2.91
CA GLU A 134 11.76 8.23 3.05
C GLU A 134 12.64 8.11 4.30
N ALA A 135 13.34 9.17 4.64
CA ALA A 135 14.21 9.21 5.82
C ALA A 135 13.47 8.99 7.15
N TRP A 136 12.17 9.33 7.21
CA TRP A 136 11.36 9.10 8.41
C TRP A 136 11.16 7.60 8.70
N PHE A 137 11.20 6.78 7.67
CA PHE A 137 11.02 5.33 7.77
C PHE A 137 12.33 4.56 7.94
N CYS A 138 13.45 5.25 7.77
CA CYS A 138 14.79 4.69 7.96
C CYS A 138 15.33 4.86 9.41
N HIS A 139 14.62 5.63 10.24
CA HIS A 139 15.04 5.96 11.61
C HIS A 139 14.85 4.82 12.60
#